data_329888b47ece6140f47f6f33ce7da2aa
#
_entry.id   329888b47ece6140f47f6f33ce7da2aa
#
_cell.length_a   1.000
_cell.length_b   1.000
_cell.length_c   1.000
_cell.angle_alpha   90.00
_cell.angle_beta   90.00
_cell.angle_gamma   90.00
#
_symmetry.space_group_name_H-M   'P 1'
#
loop_
_entity.id
_entity.type
_entity.pdbx_description
1 polymer ?
#
loop_
_entity_poly.entity_id
_entity_poly.type
_entity_poly.pdbx_seq_one_letter_code
_entity_poly.pdbx_strand_id
1 'polypeptide(L)'
;MLLRSDNPKKEGVAVKKDLIRLGIGAALFGGAIAASLALGWGLHGDMPWVSWESFFRMLLFLPAYFVIGGKVLWNAIRNIGSGQIFDENFLMAIATVGAFVLGECMEGVAVMLFFQIGELFEHIATNRSRESITELMNIRPDYANVKRNGAVEKVDPNSVSVGETIVIRPGEKVPLDGVVLSGSSLVDTKALTGESVPREVREGEEILSGCINESGLLEARVTKAFGESTVSKILDLVENAVSRKSKAESFITKFARVYTPIV
;
A
#
# COMPACT_ATOMS: atom_id res chain seq x y z
N MET A 1 -16.95 1.45 4.62
CA MET A 1 -16.83 1.31 3.17
C MET A 1 -15.37 1.54 2.77
N LEU A 2 -14.45 0.75 3.31
CA LEU A 2 -13.00 0.91 3.17
C LEU A 2 -12.30 -0.44 3.30
N LEU A 3 -12.51 -1.34 2.37
CA LEU A 3 -11.58 -2.45 2.09
C LEU A 3 -11.94 -2.98 0.71
N ARG A 4 -11.60 -2.17 -0.31
CA ARG A 4 -11.48 -2.72 -1.66
C ARG A 4 -10.20 -3.54 -1.64
N SER A 5 -10.35 -4.84 -1.57
CA SER A 5 -9.30 -5.83 -1.69
C SER A 5 -8.57 -5.63 -3.02
N ASP A 6 -7.57 -4.77 -3.04
CA ASP A 6 -6.66 -4.67 -4.17
C ASP A 6 -5.65 -5.81 -4.05
N ASN A 7 -5.72 -6.72 -5.01
CA ASN A 7 -4.88 -7.91 -5.11
C ASN A 7 -3.39 -7.48 -5.23
N PRO A 8 -2.48 -7.90 -4.32
CA PRO A 8 -1.07 -7.49 -4.30
C PRO A 8 -0.34 -7.74 -5.64
N LYS A 9 -0.79 -8.74 -6.42
CA LYS A 9 -0.29 -8.97 -7.78
C LYS A 9 -0.63 -7.84 -8.74
N LYS A 10 -1.76 -7.14 -8.57
CA LYS A 10 -2.14 -5.99 -9.42
C LYS A 10 -1.33 -4.75 -9.08
N GLU A 11 -0.99 -4.55 -7.83
CA GLU A 11 -0.18 -3.40 -7.37
C GLU A 11 1.27 -3.52 -7.83
N GLY A 12 1.90 -4.68 -7.73
CA GLY A 12 3.23 -4.92 -8.29
C GLY A 12 3.30 -4.67 -9.80
N VAL A 13 2.22 -4.99 -10.54
CA VAL A 13 2.12 -4.70 -11.97
C VAL A 13 1.98 -3.20 -12.24
N ALA A 14 1.27 -2.45 -11.37
CA ALA A 14 1.11 -1.00 -11.51
C ALA A 14 2.45 -0.27 -11.30
N VAL A 15 3.19 -0.59 -10.22
CA VAL A 15 4.52 -0.05 -9.93
C VAL A 15 5.50 -0.33 -11.08
N LYS A 16 5.49 -1.56 -11.63
CA LYS A 16 6.33 -1.92 -12.78
C LYS A 16 6.00 -1.09 -14.03
N LYS A 17 4.73 -0.82 -14.30
CA LYS A 17 4.30 0.03 -15.42
C LYS A 17 4.75 1.48 -15.24
N ASP A 18 4.62 2.03 -14.04
CA ASP A 18 5.06 3.40 -13.74
C ASP A 18 6.60 3.51 -13.85
N LEU A 19 7.37 2.51 -13.39
CA LEU A 19 8.81 2.43 -13.57
C LEU A 19 9.23 2.40 -15.05
N ILE A 20 8.57 1.59 -15.88
CA ILE A 20 8.85 1.50 -17.32
C ILE A 20 8.54 2.84 -17.99
N ARG A 21 7.40 3.46 -17.65
CA ARG A 21 7.01 4.77 -18.19
C ARG A 21 8.02 5.86 -17.85
N LEU A 22 8.46 5.92 -16.59
CA LEU A 22 9.49 6.86 -16.15
C LEU A 22 10.83 6.60 -16.81
N GLY A 23 11.23 5.33 -16.98
CA GLY A 23 12.45 4.97 -17.71
C GLY A 23 12.43 5.41 -19.17
N ILE A 24 11.32 5.19 -19.87
CA ILE A 24 11.13 5.67 -21.26
C ILE A 24 11.15 7.21 -21.30
N GLY A 25 10.43 7.86 -20.38
CA GLY A 25 10.39 9.32 -20.31
C GLY A 25 11.77 9.94 -20.04
N ALA A 26 12.54 9.35 -19.11
CA ALA A 26 13.90 9.79 -18.80
C ALA A 26 14.84 9.60 -20.01
N ALA A 27 14.71 8.50 -20.74
CA ALA A 27 15.47 8.26 -21.97
C ALA A 27 15.14 9.28 -23.07
N LEU A 28 13.85 9.57 -23.27
CA LEU A 28 13.40 10.62 -24.19
C LEU A 28 13.91 12.01 -23.78
N PHE A 29 13.88 12.31 -22.49
CA PHE A 29 14.39 13.56 -21.94
C PHE A 29 15.90 13.70 -22.16
N GLY A 30 16.69 12.68 -21.85
CA GLY A 30 18.13 12.66 -22.13
C GLY A 30 18.44 12.79 -23.63
N GLY A 31 17.65 12.11 -24.48
CA GLY A 31 17.74 12.24 -25.94
C GLY A 31 17.43 13.66 -26.43
N ALA A 32 16.40 14.31 -25.86
CA ALA A 32 16.06 15.70 -26.19
C ALA A 32 17.16 16.68 -25.80
N ILE A 33 17.77 16.49 -24.61
CA ILE A 33 18.93 17.28 -24.17
C ILE A 33 20.10 17.11 -25.14
N ALA A 34 20.46 15.87 -25.48
CA ALA A 34 21.58 15.58 -26.38
C ALA A 34 21.32 16.15 -27.76
N ALA A 35 20.12 16.05 -28.31
CA ALA A 35 19.74 16.61 -29.61
C ALA A 35 19.77 18.15 -29.60
N SER A 36 19.26 18.79 -28.54
CA SER A 36 19.29 20.25 -28.42
C SER A 36 20.72 20.79 -28.39
N LEU A 37 21.62 20.13 -27.67
CA LEU A 37 23.04 20.48 -27.63
C LEU A 37 23.74 20.24 -28.98
N ALA A 38 23.46 19.12 -29.64
CA ALA A 38 24.03 18.78 -30.95
C ALA A 38 23.59 19.75 -32.05
N LEU A 39 22.37 20.29 -31.96
CA LEU A 39 21.85 21.29 -32.89
C LEU A 39 22.31 22.73 -32.57
N GLY A 40 23.03 22.92 -31.45
CA GLY A 40 23.51 24.21 -30.99
C GLY A 40 22.42 25.14 -30.41
N TRP A 41 21.23 24.62 -30.15
CA TRP A 41 20.10 25.42 -29.61
C TRP A 41 20.22 25.75 -28.11
N GLY A 42 21.18 25.17 -27.40
CA GLY A 42 21.33 25.34 -25.97
C GLY A 42 20.22 24.65 -25.19
N LEU A 43 20.23 24.88 -23.88
CA LEU A 43 19.21 24.28 -22.94
C LEU A 43 18.15 25.30 -22.52
N HIS A 44 18.52 26.57 -22.45
CA HIS A 44 17.65 27.70 -22.16
C HIS A 44 17.31 28.45 -23.46
N GLY A 45 16.17 29.09 -23.48
CA GLY A 45 15.79 29.84 -24.64
C GLY A 45 14.63 30.80 -24.43
N ASP A 46 14.42 31.62 -25.46
CA ASP A 46 13.28 32.52 -25.51
C ASP A 46 11.95 31.78 -25.60
N MET A 47 10.87 32.53 -25.41
CA MET A 47 9.50 32.02 -25.56
C MET A 47 9.30 31.35 -26.92
N PRO A 48 8.54 30.24 -27.01
CA PRO A 48 8.44 29.45 -28.25
C PRO A 48 7.96 30.20 -29.50
N TRP A 49 7.26 31.31 -29.30
CA TRP A 49 6.76 32.16 -30.44
C TRP A 49 7.72 33.26 -30.87
N VAL A 50 8.87 33.41 -30.19
CA VAL A 50 9.85 34.47 -30.53
C VAL A 50 10.79 34.03 -31.66
N SER A 51 11.19 32.73 -31.66
CA SER A 51 12.09 32.18 -32.66
C SER A 51 11.70 30.78 -33.09
N TRP A 52 12.05 30.42 -34.35
CA TRP A 52 11.86 29.07 -34.86
C TRP A 52 12.63 28.03 -34.08
N GLU A 53 13.81 28.36 -33.60
CA GLU A 53 14.64 27.47 -32.75
C GLU A 53 13.93 27.13 -31.44
N SER A 54 13.37 28.14 -30.77
CA SER A 54 12.62 27.95 -29.52
C SER A 54 11.37 27.11 -29.72
N PHE A 55 10.67 27.30 -30.85
CA PHE A 55 9.51 26.48 -31.20
C PHE A 55 9.88 25.01 -31.43
N PHE A 56 10.92 24.74 -32.23
CA PHE A 56 11.37 23.36 -32.48
C PHE A 56 11.94 22.70 -31.20
N ARG A 57 12.62 23.48 -30.37
CA ARG A 57 13.07 22.99 -29.05
C ARG A 57 11.90 22.59 -28.18
N MET A 58 10.86 23.39 -28.05
CA MET A 58 9.63 23.03 -27.38
C MET A 58 9.07 21.70 -27.90
N LEU A 59 8.98 21.55 -29.23
CA LEU A 59 8.48 20.35 -29.89
C LEU A 59 9.34 19.11 -29.56
N LEU A 60 10.65 19.30 -29.39
CA LEU A 60 11.60 18.25 -29.04
C LEU A 60 11.40 17.71 -27.61
N PHE A 61 11.06 18.58 -26.65
CA PHE A 61 10.83 18.19 -25.25
C PHE A 61 9.40 17.70 -24.96
N LEU A 62 8.42 18.05 -25.80
CA LEU A 62 7.01 17.67 -25.63
C LEU A 62 6.77 16.15 -25.49
N PRO A 63 7.38 15.26 -26.29
CA PRO A 63 7.17 13.83 -26.14
C PRO A 63 7.59 13.32 -24.74
N ALA A 64 8.74 13.75 -24.23
CA ALA A 64 9.21 13.41 -22.90
C ALA A 64 8.24 13.94 -21.83
N TYR A 65 7.78 15.18 -21.97
CA TYR A 65 6.82 15.81 -21.06
C TYR A 65 5.50 15.04 -20.97
N PHE A 66 4.92 14.64 -22.11
CA PHE A 66 3.66 13.89 -22.12
C PHE A 66 3.81 12.45 -21.61
N VAL A 67 4.92 11.78 -21.91
CA VAL A 67 5.18 10.43 -21.39
C VAL A 67 5.35 10.44 -19.86
N ILE A 68 6.07 11.43 -19.32
CA ILE A 68 6.29 11.56 -17.87
C ILE A 68 5.03 12.12 -17.20
N GLY A 69 4.55 13.26 -17.65
CA GLY A 69 3.54 14.10 -16.97
C GLY A 69 2.09 13.83 -17.37
N GLY A 70 1.83 13.02 -18.40
CA GLY A 70 0.47 12.82 -18.93
C GLY A 70 -0.56 12.40 -17.89
N LYS A 71 -0.16 11.58 -16.92
CA LYS A 71 -1.03 11.17 -15.79
C LYS A 71 -1.35 12.35 -14.85
N VAL A 72 -0.36 13.19 -14.57
CA VAL A 72 -0.53 14.40 -13.73
C VAL A 72 -1.46 15.39 -14.40
N LEU A 73 -1.22 15.67 -15.68
CA LEU A 73 -2.08 16.56 -16.48
C LEU A 73 -3.53 16.06 -16.55
N TRP A 74 -3.71 14.76 -16.77
CA TRP A 74 -5.04 14.16 -16.79
C TRP A 74 -5.74 14.25 -15.44
N ASN A 75 -5.02 13.95 -14.34
CA ASN A 75 -5.54 14.09 -13.00
C ASN A 75 -5.89 15.54 -12.66
N ALA A 76 -5.04 16.49 -13.02
CA ALA A 76 -5.31 17.92 -12.83
C ALA A 76 -6.62 18.35 -13.51
N ILE A 77 -6.80 17.99 -14.80
CA ILE A 77 -8.03 18.30 -15.54
C ILE A 77 -9.27 17.64 -14.90
N ARG A 78 -9.15 16.38 -14.53
CA ARG A 78 -10.25 15.62 -13.89
C ARG A 78 -10.63 16.20 -12.54
N ASN A 79 -9.66 16.60 -11.72
CA ASN A 79 -9.87 17.13 -10.38
C ASN A 79 -10.49 18.53 -10.41
N ILE A 80 -10.18 19.35 -11.43
CA ILE A 80 -10.91 20.60 -11.71
C ILE A 80 -12.39 20.31 -11.91
N GLY A 81 -12.72 19.31 -12.74
CA GLY A 81 -14.12 18.93 -13.02
C GLY A 81 -14.88 18.39 -11.78
N SER A 82 -14.17 17.88 -10.77
CA SER A 82 -14.75 17.39 -9.51
C SER A 82 -14.74 18.42 -8.37
N GLY A 83 -14.33 19.68 -8.64
CA GLY A 83 -14.30 20.76 -7.66
C GLY A 83 -13.09 20.76 -6.71
N GLN A 84 -12.09 19.94 -6.98
CA GLN A 84 -10.81 19.90 -6.26
C GLN A 84 -9.74 20.64 -7.08
N ILE A 85 -9.86 21.96 -7.14
CA ILE A 85 -9.07 22.80 -8.06
C ILE A 85 -7.61 22.98 -7.58
N PHE A 86 -7.35 22.94 -6.26
CA PHE A 86 -6.03 23.23 -5.69
C PHE A 86 -5.39 21.98 -5.09
N ASP A 87 -5.24 20.93 -5.91
CA ASP A 87 -4.44 19.77 -5.56
C ASP A 87 -2.99 19.90 -6.10
N GLU A 88 -2.12 19.00 -5.66
CA GLU A 88 -0.72 18.97 -6.08
C GLU A 88 -0.55 18.78 -7.59
N ASN A 89 -1.40 17.94 -8.22
CA ASN A 89 -1.36 17.70 -9.66
C ASN A 89 -1.65 18.98 -10.45
N PHE A 90 -2.60 19.79 -9.99
CA PHE A 90 -2.94 21.06 -10.59
C PHE A 90 -1.79 22.06 -10.49
N LEU A 91 -1.19 22.20 -9.30
CA LEU A 91 -0.05 23.10 -9.09
C LEU A 91 1.13 22.70 -9.95
N MET A 92 1.45 21.40 -10.03
CA MET A 92 2.52 20.88 -10.87
C MET A 92 2.24 21.08 -12.36
N ALA A 93 0.99 20.86 -12.79
CA ALA A 93 0.59 21.09 -14.18
C ALA A 93 0.75 22.56 -14.57
N ILE A 94 0.29 23.51 -13.76
CA ILE A 94 0.44 24.95 -14.04
C ILE A 94 1.91 25.35 -14.06
N ALA A 95 2.70 24.94 -13.07
CA ALA A 95 4.11 25.30 -12.98
C ALA A 95 4.90 24.81 -14.21
N THR A 96 4.69 23.55 -14.60
CA THR A 96 5.43 22.96 -15.73
C THR A 96 4.94 23.42 -17.09
N VAL A 97 3.63 23.64 -17.27
CA VAL A 97 3.09 24.28 -18.50
C VAL A 97 3.59 25.72 -18.59
N GLY A 98 3.62 26.45 -17.47
CA GLY A 98 4.20 27.80 -17.42
C GLY A 98 5.67 27.84 -17.83
N ALA A 99 6.48 26.86 -17.40
CA ALA A 99 7.87 26.73 -17.83
C ALA A 99 7.98 26.56 -19.36
N PHE A 100 7.12 25.72 -19.96
CA PHE A 100 7.07 25.59 -21.44
C PHE A 100 6.68 26.89 -22.14
N VAL A 101 5.75 27.65 -21.59
CA VAL A 101 5.34 28.95 -22.14
C VAL A 101 6.48 29.96 -22.04
N LEU A 102 7.29 29.93 -21.02
CA LEU A 102 8.45 30.82 -20.85
C LEU A 102 9.69 30.39 -21.67
N GLY A 103 9.64 29.21 -22.28
CA GLY A 103 10.79 28.69 -23.06
C GLY A 103 11.72 27.76 -22.26
N GLU A 104 11.46 27.60 -20.95
CA GLU A 104 12.23 26.75 -20.02
C GLU A 104 11.74 25.30 -20.08
N CYS A 105 11.76 24.71 -21.29
CA CYS A 105 11.19 23.38 -21.53
C CYS A 105 11.95 22.28 -20.80
N MET A 106 13.28 22.42 -20.66
CA MET A 106 14.12 21.46 -19.95
C MET A 106 13.73 21.41 -18.48
N GLU A 107 13.59 22.58 -17.83
CA GLU A 107 13.18 22.69 -16.43
C GLU A 107 11.78 22.12 -16.22
N GLY A 108 10.85 22.43 -17.10
CA GLY A 108 9.49 21.90 -17.04
C GLY A 108 9.45 20.37 -17.06
N VAL A 109 10.24 19.72 -17.93
CA VAL A 109 10.35 18.25 -17.98
C VAL A 109 11.09 17.71 -16.75
N ALA A 110 12.18 18.36 -16.31
CA ALA A 110 12.97 17.94 -15.15
C ALA A 110 12.11 17.96 -13.88
N VAL A 111 11.40 19.05 -13.62
CA VAL A 111 10.50 19.20 -12.46
C VAL A 111 9.42 18.11 -12.49
N MET A 112 8.79 17.86 -13.64
CA MET A 112 7.78 16.80 -13.77
C MET A 112 8.36 15.41 -13.53
N LEU A 113 9.60 15.16 -13.98
CA LEU A 113 10.29 13.89 -13.74
C LEU A 113 10.56 13.68 -12.25
N PHE A 114 11.11 14.68 -11.55
CA PHE A 114 11.38 14.60 -10.12
C PHE A 114 10.10 14.43 -9.31
N PHE A 115 9.03 15.11 -9.66
CA PHE A 115 7.72 14.95 -9.03
C PHE A 115 7.20 13.51 -9.16
N GLN A 116 7.26 12.93 -10.37
CA GLN A 116 6.82 11.56 -10.61
C GLN A 116 7.69 10.51 -9.90
N ILE A 117 8.99 10.77 -9.75
CA ILE A 117 9.86 9.92 -8.95
C ILE A 117 9.45 9.98 -7.48
N GLY A 118 9.15 11.17 -6.96
CA GLY A 118 8.63 11.36 -5.59
C GLY A 118 7.32 10.60 -5.35
N GLU A 119 6.34 10.74 -6.26
CA GLU A 119 5.07 9.99 -6.20
C GLU A 119 5.29 8.47 -6.20
N LEU A 120 6.23 7.99 -7.03
CA LEU A 120 6.55 6.57 -7.08
C LEU A 120 7.11 6.07 -5.75
N PHE A 121 8.03 6.81 -5.11
CA PHE A 121 8.57 6.46 -3.80
C PHE A 121 7.49 6.49 -2.72
N GLU A 122 6.62 7.50 -2.71
CA GLU A 122 5.51 7.59 -1.77
C GLU A 122 4.56 6.39 -1.93
N HIS A 123 4.22 6.04 -3.17
CA HIS A 123 3.36 4.89 -3.47
C HIS A 123 3.99 3.57 -2.98
N ILE A 124 5.30 3.36 -3.22
CA ILE A 124 6.01 2.17 -2.75
C ILE A 124 6.05 2.13 -1.22
N ALA A 125 6.35 3.25 -0.56
CA ALA A 125 6.41 3.32 0.91
C ALA A 125 5.04 3.05 1.55
N THR A 126 3.98 3.65 0.99
CA THR A 126 2.60 3.48 1.48
C THR A 126 2.12 2.04 1.29
N ASN A 127 2.42 1.41 0.15
CA ASN A 127 2.01 0.04 -0.12
C ASN A 127 2.71 -0.96 0.79
N ARG A 128 4.01 -0.83 1.05
CA ARG A 128 4.70 -1.68 2.03
C ARG A 128 4.08 -1.61 3.42
N SER A 129 3.67 -0.42 3.85
CA SER A 129 2.98 -0.24 5.13
C SER A 129 1.61 -0.96 5.14
N ARG A 130 0.88 -0.94 4.03
CA ARG A 130 -0.41 -1.63 3.89
C ARG A 130 -0.28 -3.15 3.84
N GLU A 131 0.72 -3.68 3.15
CA GLU A 131 0.99 -5.13 3.11
C GLU A 131 1.23 -5.69 4.50
N SER A 132 2.06 -5.03 5.31
CA SER A 132 2.30 -5.44 6.70
C SER A 132 1.02 -5.45 7.54
N ILE A 133 0.11 -4.51 7.34
CA ILE A 133 -1.20 -4.49 8.02
C ILE A 133 -2.09 -5.62 7.52
N THR A 134 -2.10 -5.90 6.22
CA THR A 134 -2.90 -6.97 5.63
C THR A 134 -2.41 -8.35 6.09
N GLU A 135 -1.10 -8.57 6.21
CA GLU A 135 -0.53 -9.79 6.77
C GLU A 135 -0.97 -9.99 8.24
N LEU A 136 -0.97 -8.92 9.04
CA LEU A 136 -1.50 -8.97 10.41
C LEU A 136 -3.00 -9.29 10.44
N MET A 137 -3.79 -8.79 9.50
CA MET A 137 -5.22 -9.16 9.41
C MET A 137 -5.44 -10.61 8.98
N ASN A 138 -4.49 -11.21 8.26
CA ASN A 138 -4.54 -12.62 7.87
C ASN A 138 -4.32 -13.60 9.02
N ILE A 139 -3.91 -13.16 10.22
CA ILE A 139 -3.84 -14.04 11.41
C ILE A 139 -5.22 -14.49 11.90
N ARG A 140 -6.30 -13.78 11.53
CA ARG A 140 -7.65 -14.14 11.92
C ARG A 140 -8.01 -15.53 11.39
N PRO A 141 -8.46 -16.46 12.26
CA PRO A 141 -8.97 -17.75 11.82
C PRO A 141 -10.37 -17.60 11.23
N ASP A 142 -10.62 -18.32 10.12
CA ASP A 142 -11.91 -18.29 9.41
C ASP A 142 -12.94 -19.21 10.08
N TYR A 143 -12.51 -20.23 10.81
CA TYR A 143 -13.35 -21.25 11.43
C TYR A 143 -12.66 -21.91 12.64
N ALA A 144 -13.45 -22.59 13.45
CA ALA A 144 -13.00 -23.49 14.48
C ALA A 144 -13.60 -24.89 14.28
N ASN A 145 -12.81 -25.94 14.48
CA ASN A 145 -13.31 -27.29 14.54
C ASN A 145 -13.58 -27.63 16.02
N VAL A 146 -14.84 -27.74 16.42
CA VAL A 146 -15.26 -27.99 17.79
C VAL A 146 -15.72 -29.44 17.95
N LYS A 147 -15.30 -30.09 19.03
CA LYS A 147 -15.70 -31.46 19.37
C LYS A 147 -16.96 -31.43 20.23
N ARG A 148 -18.11 -31.77 19.66
CA ARG A 148 -19.41 -31.82 20.31
C ARG A 148 -20.01 -33.22 20.18
N ASN A 149 -20.45 -33.83 21.28
CA ASN A 149 -21.07 -35.16 21.28
C ASN A 149 -20.28 -36.24 20.54
N GLY A 150 -18.95 -36.16 20.58
CA GLY A 150 -18.05 -37.11 19.89
C GLY A 150 -17.82 -36.84 18.42
N ALA A 151 -18.50 -35.91 17.81
CA ALA A 151 -18.30 -35.45 16.44
C ALA A 151 -17.51 -34.12 16.40
N VAL A 152 -16.78 -33.88 15.28
CA VAL A 152 -16.07 -32.61 15.05
C VAL A 152 -16.88 -31.79 14.07
N GLU A 153 -17.32 -30.63 14.50
CA GLU A 153 -18.11 -29.67 13.74
C GLU A 153 -17.29 -28.44 13.37
N LYS A 154 -17.41 -27.99 12.15
CA LYS A 154 -16.80 -26.72 11.67
C LYS A 154 -17.76 -25.57 11.94
N VAL A 155 -17.38 -24.64 12.81
CA VAL A 155 -18.22 -23.52 13.26
C VAL A 155 -17.49 -22.18 13.16
N ASP A 156 -18.21 -21.07 13.25
CA ASP A 156 -17.63 -19.72 13.39
C ASP A 156 -16.94 -19.62 14.77
N PRO A 157 -15.71 -19.10 14.86
CA PRO A 157 -15.01 -18.91 16.13
C PRO A 157 -15.79 -18.11 17.17
N ASN A 158 -16.64 -17.16 16.74
CA ASN A 158 -17.49 -16.39 17.65
C ASN A 158 -18.57 -17.23 18.34
N SER A 159 -18.94 -18.38 17.79
CA SER A 159 -19.96 -19.27 18.33
C SER A 159 -19.41 -20.29 19.34
N VAL A 160 -18.09 -20.28 19.57
CA VAL A 160 -17.42 -21.23 20.48
C VAL A 160 -17.40 -20.66 21.90
N SER A 161 -17.87 -21.46 22.85
CA SER A 161 -17.91 -21.09 24.26
C SER A 161 -16.63 -21.49 25.01
N VAL A 162 -16.33 -20.74 26.07
CA VAL A 162 -15.23 -21.09 26.98
C VAL A 162 -15.52 -22.48 27.60
N GLY A 163 -14.50 -23.33 27.64
CA GLY A 163 -14.59 -24.72 28.12
C GLY A 163 -14.86 -25.76 27.04
N GLU A 164 -15.27 -25.37 25.82
CA GLU A 164 -15.41 -26.31 24.72
C GLU A 164 -14.04 -26.80 24.24
N THR A 165 -14.04 -27.99 23.62
CA THR A 165 -12.81 -28.59 23.08
C THR A 165 -12.74 -28.33 21.57
N ILE A 166 -11.63 -27.72 21.16
CA ILE A 166 -11.31 -27.48 19.74
C ILE A 166 -10.27 -28.49 19.27
N VAL A 167 -10.36 -28.86 18.00
CA VAL A 167 -9.44 -29.77 17.31
C VAL A 167 -8.67 -28.98 16.27
N ILE A 168 -7.35 -29.00 16.32
CA ILE A 168 -6.48 -28.22 15.45
C ILE A 168 -5.57 -29.18 14.68
N ARG A 169 -5.77 -29.26 13.37
CA ARG A 169 -5.01 -30.13 12.49
C ARG A 169 -3.72 -29.45 12.02
N PRO A 170 -2.71 -30.22 11.55
CA PRO A 170 -1.55 -29.66 10.89
C PRO A 170 -1.94 -28.74 9.73
N GLY A 171 -1.29 -27.57 9.64
CA GLY A 171 -1.57 -26.53 8.67
C GLY A 171 -2.75 -25.60 9.03
N GLU A 172 -3.50 -25.86 10.10
CA GLU A 172 -4.61 -25.02 10.54
C GLU A 172 -4.14 -23.93 11.50
N LYS A 173 -4.81 -22.76 11.42
CA LYS A 173 -4.66 -21.71 12.43
C LYS A 173 -5.37 -22.10 13.72
N VAL A 174 -4.76 -21.79 14.84
CA VAL A 174 -5.38 -21.92 16.16
C VAL A 174 -6.54 -20.91 16.27
N PRO A 175 -7.80 -21.38 16.43
CA PRO A 175 -8.94 -20.46 16.33
C PRO A 175 -9.18 -19.63 17.60
N LEU A 176 -8.90 -20.17 18.77
CA LEU A 176 -9.11 -19.52 20.07
C LEU A 176 -7.95 -19.83 21.02
N ASP A 177 -7.75 -18.96 22.02
CA ASP A 177 -6.80 -19.23 23.10
C ASP A 177 -7.29 -20.43 23.94
N GLY A 178 -6.38 -21.34 24.30
CA GLY A 178 -6.74 -22.53 25.01
C GLY A 178 -5.56 -23.19 25.72
N VAL A 179 -5.85 -24.31 26.39
CA VAL A 179 -4.85 -25.21 26.97
C VAL A 179 -4.94 -26.55 26.25
N VAL A 180 -3.80 -27.07 25.84
CA VAL A 180 -3.71 -28.37 25.15
C VAL A 180 -4.15 -29.49 26.08
N LEU A 181 -5.15 -30.28 25.66
CA LEU A 181 -5.68 -31.45 26.42
C LEU A 181 -4.99 -32.73 25.97
N SER A 182 -4.64 -32.83 24.69
CA SER A 182 -3.95 -34.00 24.14
C SER A 182 -3.19 -33.63 22.87
N GLY A 183 -2.14 -34.35 22.59
CA GLY A 183 -1.26 -34.17 21.43
C GLY A 183 -0.01 -33.37 21.75
N SER A 184 0.90 -33.35 20.80
CA SER A 184 2.07 -32.48 20.79
C SER A 184 2.33 -32.02 19.36
N SER A 185 2.77 -30.78 19.20
CA SER A 185 3.08 -30.20 17.87
C SER A 185 4.08 -29.07 17.97
N LEU A 186 4.66 -28.77 16.80
CA LEU A 186 5.34 -27.51 16.54
C LEU A 186 4.30 -26.47 16.13
N VAL A 187 4.36 -25.30 16.72
CA VAL A 187 3.43 -24.19 16.44
C VAL A 187 4.21 -22.97 16.02
N ASP A 188 3.93 -22.49 14.82
CA ASP A 188 4.52 -21.23 14.32
C ASP A 188 3.82 -20.05 15.01
N THR A 189 4.60 -19.31 15.80
CA THR A 189 4.16 -18.12 16.54
C THR A 189 4.63 -16.83 15.89
N LYS A 190 5.31 -16.87 14.75
CA LYS A 190 5.97 -15.76 14.07
C LYS A 190 5.05 -14.55 13.88
N ALA A 191 3.81 -14.78 13.50
CA ALA A 191 2.84 -13.72 13.28
C ALA A 191 2.48 -12.92 14.55
N LEU A 192 2.65 -13.52 15.75
CA LEU A 192 2.33 -12.90 17.04
C LEU A 192 3.57 -12.36 17.75
N THR A 193 4.66 -13.13 17.75
CA THR A 193 5.87 -12.83 18.55
C THR A 193 7.02 -12.28 17.71
N GLY A 194 6.98 -12.49 16.39
CA GLY A 194 8.10 -12.18 15.48
C GLY A 194 9.21 -13.22 15.49
N GLU A 195 9.13 -14.26 16.34
CA GLU A 195 10.13 -15.33 16.41
C GLU A 195 9.97 -16.28 15.23
N SER A 196 11.05 -16.56 14.51
CA SER A 196 11.04 -17.42 13.31
C SER A 196 11.17 -18.91 13.64
N VAL A 197 11.46 -19.27 14.90
CA VAL A 197 11.59 -20.66 15.34
C VAL A 197 10.25 -21.14 15.89
N PRO A 198 9.64 -22.21 15.32
CA PRO A 198 8.43 -22.78 15.86
C PRO A 198 8.62 -23.26 17.30
N ARG A 199 7.61 -23.03 18.12
CA ARG A 199 7.59 -23.46 19.51
C ARG A 199 6.94 -24.84 19.61
N GLU A 200 7.55 -25.78 20.34
CA GLU A 200 6.90 -27.03 20.68
C GLU A 200 5.83 -26.77 21.76
N VAL A 201 4.64 -27.34 21.57
CA VAL A 201 3.53 -27.34 22.54
C VAL A 201 3.11 -28.74 22.85
N ARG A 202 2.87 -29.01 24.14
CA ARG A 202 2.51 -30.32 24.73
C ARG A 202 1.27 -30.19 25.60
N GLU A 203 0.75 -31.34 26.04
CA GLU A 203 -0.37 -31.42 26.96
C GLU A 203 -0.13 -30.58 28.22
N GLY A 204 -1.12 -29.80 28.62
CA GLY A 204 -1.08 -28.87 29.75
C GLY A 204 -0.52 -27.48 29.41
N GLU A 205 0.04 -27.26 28.22
CA GLU A 205 0.58 -25.95 27.83
C GLU A 205 -0.48 -25.05 27.17
N GLU A 206 -0.27 -23.74 27.28
CA GLU A 206 -1.12 -22.75 26.63
C GLU A 206 -0.81 -22.64 25.14
N ILE A 207 -1.87 -22.54 24.34
CA ILE A 207 -1.82 -22.26 22.91
C ILE A 207 -2.61 -20.98 22.61
N LEU A 208 -2.02 -20.08 21.80
CA LEU A 208 -2.58 -18.79 21.48
C LEU A 208 -3.29 -18.80 20.11
N SER A 209 -4.42 -18.13 20.04
CA SER A 209 -5.13 -17.92 18.77
C SER A 209 -4.27 -17.16 17.75
N GLY A 210 -4.41 -17.50 16.46
CA GLY A 210 -3.64 -16.89 15.37
C GLY A 210 -2.30 -17.57 15.06
N CYS A 211 -1.79 -18.47 15.94
CA CYS A 211 -0.66 -19.32 15.61
C CYS A 211 -1.04 -20.38 14.57
N ILE A 212 -0.05 -20.92 13.86
CA ILE A 212 -0.26 -22.00 12.88
C ILE A 212 0.26 -23.31 13.48
N ASN A 213 -0.58 -24.34 13.52
CA ASN A 213 -0.18 -25.68 13.92
C ASN A 213 0.57 -26.37 12.75
N GLU A 214 1.82 -26.82 12.94
CA GLU A 214 2.63 -27.34 11.83
C GLU A 214 2.62 -28.85 11.67
N SER A 215 2.68 -29.62 12.77
CA SER A 215 3.04 -31.05 12.66
C SER A 215 2.02 -32.03 13.25
N GLY A 216 1.56 -31.83 14.47
CA GLY A 216 0.72 -32.77 15.20
C GLY A 216 -0.75 -32.38 15.26
N LEU A 217 -1.63 -33.37 15.53
CA LEU A 217 -3.02 -33.08 15.88
C LEU A 217 -3.07 -32.61 17.34
N LEU A 218 -3.70 -31.47 17.58
CA LEU A 218 -3.92 -30.94 18.93
C LEU A 218 -5.41 -30.91 19.26
N GLU A 219 -5.76 -31.32 20.47
CA GLU A 219 -7.04 -31.01 21.10
C GLU A 219 -6.79 -30.02 22.22
N ALA A 220 -7.48 -28.88 22.23
CA ALA A 220 -7.30 -27.85 23.25
C ALA A 220 -8.65 -27.39 23.82
N ARG A 221 -8.66 -27.10 25.12
CA ARG A 221 -9.82 -26.52 25.82
C ARG A 221 -9.74 -25.02 25.71
N VAL A 222 -10.80 -24.42 25.21
CA VAL A 222 -10.92 -22.97 25.05
C VAL A 222 -10.94 -22.29 26.42
N THR A 223 -10.08 -21.29 26.62
CA THR A 223 -9.95 -20.53 27.86
C THR A 223 -10.55 -19.13 27.78
N LYS A 224 -10.68 -18.57 26.59
CA LYS A 224 -11.23 -17.22 26.37
C LYS A 224 -12.22 -17.23 25.21
N ALA A 225 -13.26 -16.40 25.29
CA ALA A 225 -14.14 -16.15 24.16
C ALA A 225 -13.39 -15.49 23.02
N PHE A 226 -13.86 -15.62 21.76
CA PHE A 226 -13.16 -15.10 20.58
C PHE A 226 -12.85 -13.60 20.68
N GLY A 227 -13.80 -12.77 21.14
CA GLY A 227 -13.59 -11.32 21.31
C GLY A 227 -12.51 -10.95 22.36
N GLU A 228 -12.20 -11.86 23.28
CA GLU A 228 -11.15 -11.69 24.29
C GLU A 228 -9.84 -12.41 23.93
N SER A 229 -9.81 -13.11 22.81
CA SER A 229 -8.66 -13.86 22.34
C SER A 229 -7.49 -12.95 21.98
N THR A 230 -6.30 -13.52 21.96
CA THR A 230 -5.06 -12.82 21.60
C THR A 230 -5.16 -12.22 20.20
N VAL A 231 -5.69 -12.95 19.24
CA VAL A 231 -5.87 -12.46 17.87
C VAL A 231 -6.83 -11.29 17.78
N SER A 232 -7.97 -11.34 18.48
CA SER A 232 -8.95 -10.25 18.47
C SER A 232 -8.38 -8.97 19.06
N LYS A 233 -7.62 -9.05 20.15
CA LYS A 233 -6.96 -7.87 20.76
C LYS A 233 -5.93 -7.24 19.81
N ILE A 234 -5.15 -8.06 19.11
CA ILE A 234 -4.18 -7.56 18.12
C ILE A 234 -4.89 -6.86 16.97
N LEU A 235 -5.96 -7.46 16.44
CA LEU A 235 -6.75 -6.86 15.35
C LEU A 235 -7.37 -5.53 15.78
N ASP A 236 -7.93 -5.44 16.98
CA ASP A 236 -8.48 -4.19 17.53
C ASP A 236 -7.43 -3.09 17.67
N LEU A 237 -6.22 -3.44 18.12
CA LEU A 237 -5.10 -2.49 18.20
C LEU A 237 -4.69 -1.98 16.82
N VAL A 238 -4.60 -2.86 15.83
CA VAL A 238 -4.27 -2.51 14.44
C VAL A 238 -5.35 -1.63 13.82
N GLU A 239 -6.63 -1.98 13.97
CA GLU A 239 -7.76 -1.20 13.44
C GLU A 239 -7.83 0.20 14.05
N ASN A 240 -7.61 0.31 15.36
CA ASN A 240 -7.53 1.59 16.06
C ASN A 240 -6.34 2.44 15.59
N ALA A 241 -5.17 1.84 15.34
CA ALA A 241 -4.00 2.52 14.81
C ALA A 241 -4.25 3.07 13.40
N VAL A 242 -4.85 2.27 12.52
CA VAL A 242 -5.22 2.67 11.14
C VAL A 242 -6.24 3.81 11.14
N SER A 243 -7.27 3.73 12.01
CA SER A 243 -8.30 4.76 12.09
C SER A 243 -7.76 6.12 12.58
N ARG A 244 -6.77 6.13 13.48
CA ARG A 244 -6.09 7.36 13.94
C ARG A 244 -5.27 8.00 12.82
N LYS A 245 -4.55 7.20 12.01
CA LYS A 245 -3.79 7.68 10.84
C LYS A 245 -4.71 8.37 9.82
N SER A 246 -5.83 7.76 9.49
CA SER A 246 -6.83 8.32 8.56
C SER A 246 -7.40 9.67 9.04
N LYS A 247 -7.60 9.86 10.35
CA LYS A 247 -8.04 11.16 10.90
C LYS A 247 -6.99 12.24 10.73
N ALA A 248 -5.71 11.94 10.95
CA ALA A 248 -4.61 12.89 10.76
C ALA A 248 -4.47 13.30 9.28
N GLU A 249 -4.51 12.34 8.35
CA GLU A 249 -4.48 12.59 6.90
C GLU A 249 -5.66 13.49 6.45
N SER A 250 -6.87 13.23 6.97
CA SER A 250 -8.04 14.05 6.65
C SER A 250 -7.94 15.49 7.18
N PHE A 251 -7.25 15.69 8.31
CA PHE A 251 -6.99 17.02 8.86
C PHE A 251 -6.00 17.79 7.97
N ILE A 252 -4.91 17.16 7.56
CA ILE A 252 -3.90 17.75 6.67
C ILE A 252 -4.54 18.16 5.34
N THR A 253 -5.35 17.29 4.74
CA THR A 253 -6.06 17.59 3.49
C THR A 253 -7.03 18.75 3.63
N LYS A 254 -7.77 18.86 4.74
CA LYS A 254 -8.66 19.99 5.02
C LYS A 254 -7.89 21.29 5.22
N PHE A 255 -6.77 21.24 5.93
CA PHE A 255 -5.89 22.38 6.14
C PHE A 255 -5.30 22.87 4.81
N ALA A 256 -4.74 21.96 3.99
CA ALA A 256 -4.18 22.30 2.70
C ALA A 256 -5.20 22.96 1.77
N ARG A 257 -6.46 22.52 1.78
CA ARG A 257 -7.54 23.13 0.97
C ARG A 257 -7.78 24.61 1.27
N VAL A 258 -7.52 25.06 2.50
CA VAL A 258 -7.67 26.45 2.89
C VAL A 258 -6.37 27.22 2.74
N TYR A 259 -5.25 26.61 3.09
CA TYR A 259 -3.93 27.25 3.09
C TYR A 259 -3.40 27.47 1.66
N THR A 260 -3.49 26.47 0.79
CA THR A 260 -2.92 26.53 -0.56
C THR A 260 -3.47 27.68 -1.42
N PRO A 261 -4.79 28.02 -1.39
CA PRO A 261 -5.28 29.18 -2.14
C PRO A 261 -4.84 30.54 -1.59
N ILE A 262 -4.40 30.60 -0.33
CA ILE A 262 -3.95 31.86 0.31
C ILE A 262 -2.50 32.15 -0.05
N VAL A 263 -1.65 31.13 -0.15
CA VAL A 263 -0.24 31.21 -0.51
C VAL A 263 -0.06 31.31 -2.03
#